data_24d16741260aed9e765e132f8607af9d
#
_entry.id   24d16741260aed9e765e132f8607af9d
#
_cell.length_a   1.000
_cell.length_b   1.000
_cell.length_c   1.000
_cell.angle_alpha   90.00
_cell.angle_beta   90.00
_cell.angle_gamma   90.00
#
_symmetry.space_group_name_H-M   'P 1'
#
loop_
_entity.id
_entity.type
_entity.pdbx_description
1 polymer ?
#
loop_
_entity_poly.entity_id
_entity_poly.type
_entity_poly.pdbx_seq_one_letter_code
_entity_poly.pdbx_strand_id
1 'polypeptide(L)'
;MTPPPRPSNRPLWLVLAAVAAAIAVAGLVTGVVLPRGPVTTVHSVTMLLVCLGLGAAAGAFSATRWVTLVAPVAFLTAFELARIPAQGPTVDAVYLGSIYGAMALVVGRGFDLLVMGLPLAVGALWGAAAGRRRRAVTGPRRSVASRRLRALGAVLVTLPVVVL
;
A
#
# COMPACT_ATOMS: atom_id res chain seq x y z
N MET A 1 24.72 -34.90 20.38
CA MET A 1 23.42 -34.39 19.91
C MET A 1 23.51 -32.87 19.91
N THR A 2 23.58 -32.23 18.72
CA THR A 2 23.56 -30.78 18.58
C THR A 2 22.13 -30.30 18.72
N PRO A 3 21.86 -29.26 19.54
CA PRO A 3 20.51 -28.72 19.68
C PRO A 3 20.03 -28.17 18.34
N PRO A 4 18.72 -28.31 18.01
CA PRO A 4 18.17 -27.81 16.77
C PRO A 4 18.35 -26.29 16.69
N PRO A 5 18.66 -25.73 15.49
CA PRO A 5 18.84 -24.31 15.32
C PRO A 5 17.56 -23.56 15.72
N ARG A 6 17.72 -22.56 16.60
CA ARG A 6 16.61 -21.70 17.03
C ARG A 6 15.96 -21.06 15.80
N PRO A 7 14.61 -21.07 15.71
CA PRO A 7 13.95 -20.38 14.62
C PRO A 7 14.32 -18.89 14.68
N SER A 8 14.79 -18.32 13.58
CA SER A 8 15.10 -16.90 13.48
C SER A 8 13.78 -16.12 13.58
N ASN A 9 13.42 -15.71 14.77
CA ASN A 9 12.33 -14.76 15.00
C ASN A 9 12.77 -13.40 14.49
N ARG A 10 12.47 -13.08 13.23
CA ARG A 10 12.65 -11.72 12.74
C ARG A 10 11.76 -10.81 13.56
N PRO A 11 12.30 -9.76 14.18
CA PRO A 11 11.51 -8.85 15.00
C PRO A 11 10.39 -8.22 14.17
N LEU A 12 9.21 -8.08 14.77
CA LEU A 12 8.00 -7.59 14.09
C LEU A 12 8.23 -6.25 13.38
N TRP A 13 9.00 -5.36 13.98
CA TRP A 13 9.30 -4.04 13.41
C TRP A 13 10.04 -4.13 12.07
N LEU A 14 10.96 -5.10 11.87
CA LEU A 14 11.64 -5.30 10.59
C LEU A 14 10.66 -5.73 9.49
N VAL A 15 9.70 -6.58 9.82
CA VAL A 15 8.67 -7.01 8.86
C VAL A 15 7.77 -5.83 8.49
N LEU A 16 7.36 -5.02 9.47
CA LEU A 16 6.55 -3.83 9.24
C LEU A 16 7.31 -2.77 8.44
N ALA A 17 8.58 -2.54 8.75
CA ALA A 17 9.42 -1.59 8.02
C ALA A 17 9.60 -2.02 6.55
N ALA A 18 9.87 -3.31 6.29
CA ALA A 18 9.99 -3.82 4.93
C ALA A 18 8.67 -3.70 4.14
N VAL A 19 7.54 -3.98 4.77
CA VAL A 19 6.22 -3.80 4.15
C VAL A 19 5.94 -2.32 3.91
N ALA A 20 6.20 -1.45 4.88
CA ALA A 20 6.02 0.00 4.75
C ALA A 20 6.87 0.56 3.60
N ALA A 21 8.14 0.17 3.50
CA ALA A 21 9.02 0.58 2.41
C ALA A 21 8.49 0.12 1.04
N ALA A 22 8.08 -1.14 0.91
CA ALA A 22 7.53 -1.66 -0.34
C ALA A 22 6.23 -0.93 -0.75
N ILE A 23 5.34 -0.67 0.19
CA ILE A 23 4.09 0.06 -0.04
C ILE A 23 4.35 1.54 -0.33
N ALA A 24 5.33 2.17 0.32
CA ALA A 24 5.73 3.54 0.04
C ALA A 24 6.28 3.69 -1.39
N VAL A 25 7.08 2.73 -1.87
CA VAL A 25 7.54 2.71 -3.28
C VAL A 25 6.34 2.64 -4.23
N ALA A 26 5.35 1.80 -3.94
CA ALA A 26 4.12 1.74 -4.74
C ALA A 26 3.36 3.08 -4.74
N GLY A 27 3.27 3.75 -3.59
CA GLY A 27 2.68 5.08 -3.46
C GLY A 27 3.42 6.14 -4.27
N LEU A 28 4.76 6.17 -4.20
CA LEU A 28 5.60 7.07 -5.00
C LEU A 28 5.38 6.85 -6.50
N VAL A 29 5.45 5.60 -6.97
CA VAL A 29 5.24 5.25 -8.38
C VAL A 29 3.86 5.70 -8.83
N THR A 30 2.82 5.41 -8.05
CA THR A 30 1.45 5.83 -8.36
C THR A 30 1.33 7.35 -8.43
N GLY A 31 1.95 8.09 -7.49
CA GLY A 31 1.94 9.56 -7.47
C GLY A 31 2.63 10.20 -8.67
N VAL A 32 3.65 9.54 -9.23
CA VAL A 32 4.37 10.02 -10.43
C VAL A 32 3.62 9.67 -11.72
N VAL A 33 3.10 8.43 -11.80
CA VAL A 33 2.50 7.88 -13.04
C VAL A 33 1.06 8.33 -13.23
N LEU A 34 0.33 8.58 -12.14
CA LEU A 34 -1.10 8.93 -12.22
C LEU A 34 -1.28 10.28 -12.95
N PRO A 35 -2.03 10.32 -14.08
CA PRO A 35 -2.27 11.57 -14.79
C PRO A 35 -3.04 12.55 -13.90
N ARG A 36 -2.63 13.81 -13.98
CA ARG A 36 -3.21 14.95 -13.20
C ARG A 36 -4.42 15.55 -13.93
N GLY A 37 -5.35 14.71 -14.34
CA GLY A 37 -6.53 15.10 -15.06
C GLY A 37 -7.82 14.67 -14.36
N PRO A 38 -8.98 14.93 -14.96
CA PRO A 38 -10.24 14.44 -14.43
C PRO A 38 -10.21 12.91 -14.34
N VAL A 39 -10.45 12.40 -13.14
CA VAL A 39 -10.41 10.96 -12.85
C VAL A 39 -11.60 10.29 -13.52
N THR A 40 -11.36 9.37 -14.45
CA THR A 40 -12.43 8.58 -15.05
C THR A 40 -12.88 7.46 -14.12
N THR A 41 -14.11 6.98 -14.31
CA THR A 41 -14.65 5.85 -13.53
C THR A 41 -13.77 4.61 -13.64
N VAL A 42 -13.24 4.32 -14.83
CA VAL A 42 -12.32 3.20 -15.06
C VAL A 42 -11.05 3.34 -14.21
N HIS A 43 -10.49 4.54 -14.17
CA HIS A 43 -9.31 4.86 -13.35
C HIS A 43 -9.56 4.62 -11.86
N SER A 44 -10.68 5.14 -11.35
CA SER A 44 -11.06 4.98 -9.94
C SER A 44 -11.25 3.51 -9.56
N VAL A 45 -11.95 2.74 -10.38
CA VAL A 45 -12.17 1.31 -10.15
C VAL A 45 -10.85 0.54 -10.20
N THR A 46 -9.99 0.83 -11.17
CA THR A 46 -8.67 0.21 -11.27
C THR A 46 -7.82 0.49 -10.02
N MET A 47 -7.77 1.74 -9.57
CA MET A 47 -7.04 2.12 -8.36
C MET A 47 -7.56 1.42 -7.11
N LEU A 48 -8.89 1.33 -6.96
CA LEU A 48 -9.54 0.62 -5.87
C LEU A 48 -9.11 -0.86 -5.85
N LEU A 49 -9.16 -1.55 -6.97
CA LEU A 49 -8.80 -2.97 -7.08
C LEU A 49 -7.31 -3.19 -6.83
N VAL A 50 -6.48 -2.33 -7.37
CA VAL A 50 -5.02 -2.36 -7.18
C VAL A 50 -4.66 -2.15 -5.72
N CYS A 51 -5.21 -1.14 -5.07
CA CYS A 51 -4.96 -0.86 -3.65
C CYS A 51 -5.48 -1.98 -2.76
N LEU A 52 -6.66 -2.56 -3.07
CA LEU A 52 -7.17 -3.73 -2.37
C LEU A 52 -6.22 -4.92 -2.47
N GLY A 53 -5.73 -5.21 -3.67
CA GLY A 53 -4.76 -6.30 -3.94
C GLY A 53 -3.42 -6.10 -3.24
N LEU A 54 -2.87 -4.88 -3.30
CA LEU A 54 -1.64 -4.50 -2.59
C LEU A 54 -1.79 -4.68 -1.07
N GLY A 55 -2.89 -4.19 -0.52
CA GLY A 55 -3.20 -4.35 0.89
C GLY A 55 -3.28 -5.84 1.27
N ALA A 56 -4.01 -6.64 0.48
CA ALA A 56 -4.15 -8.08 0.71
C ALA A 56 -2.79 -8.80 0.66
N ALA A 57 -1.92 -8.47 -0.29
CA ALA A 57 -0.57 -9.02 -0.37
C ALA A 57 0.29 -8.63 0.86
N ALA A 58 0.29 -7.35 1.24
CA ALA A 58 1.01 -6.84 2.39
C ALA A 58 0.52 -7.49 3.70
N GLY A 59 -0.80 -7.63 3.86
CA GLY A 59 -1.43 -8.29 4.99
C GLY A 59 -1.06 -9.77 5.08
N ALA A 60 -1.18 -10.51 3.98
CA ALA A 60 -0.85 -11.94 3.93
C ALA A 60 0.63 -12.21 4.21
N PHE A 61 1.51 -11.30 3.75
CA PHE A 61 2.94 -11.38 4.01
C PHE A 61 3.27 -11.15 5.49
N SER A 62 2.79 -10.07 6.08
CA SER A 62 3.08 -9.69 7.45
C SER A 62 2.33 -10.54 8.48
N ALA A 63 1.10 -10.96 8.16
CA ALA A 63 0.15 -11.67 9.03
C ALA A 63 -0.08 -10.96 10.39
N THR A 64 0.07 -9.63 10.44
CA THR A 64 -0.15 -8.79 11.61
C THR A 64 -1.25 -7.76 11.36
N ARG A 65 -2.01 -7.41 12.40
CA ARG A 65 -3.07 -6.39 12.32
C ARG A 65 -2.51 -4.97 12.10
N TRP A 66 -1.30 -4.71 12.53
CA TRP A 66 -0.67 -3.39 12.42
C TRP A 66 -0.50 -2.93 10.96
N VAL A 67 -0.39 -3.86 10.03
CA VAL A 67 -0.29 -3.53 8.60
C VAL A 67 -1.52 -2.79 8.09
N THR A 68 -2.70 -2.97 8.71
CA THR A 68 -3.94 -2.27 8.34
C THR A 68 -3.81 -0.75 8.47
N LEU A 69 -2.98 -0.27 9.40
CA LEU A 69 -2.68 1.16 9.57
C LEU A 69 -1.41 1.56 8.83
N VAL A 70 -0.36 0.74 8.94
CA VAL A 70 0.96 1.06 8.36
C VAL A 70 0.91 1.15 6.84
N ALA A 71 0.18 0.25 6.17
CA ALA A 71 0.12 0.23 4.71
C ALA A 71 -0.55 1.48 4.12
N PRO A 72 -1.78 1.88 4.50
CA PRO A 72 -2.39 3.09 3.94
C PRO A 72 -1.62 4.37 4.31
N VAL A 73 -1.08 4.48 5.54
CA VAL A 73 -0.27 5.64 5.94
C VAL A 73 0.99 5.72 5.08
N ALA A 74 1.74 4.64 4.91
CA ALA A 74 2.96 4.63 4.10
C ALA A 74 2.66 4.94 2.62
N PHE A 75 1.59 4.37 2.07
CA PHE A 75 1.18 4.60 0.68
C PHE A 75 0.78 6.06 0.45
N LEU A 76 -0.17 6.58 1.24
CA LEU A 76 -0.70 7.93 1.05
C LEU A 76 0.36 9.00 1.31
N THR A 77 1.21 8.83 2.32
CA THR A 77 2.32 9.75 2.58
C THR A 77 3.28 9.79 1.39
N ALA A 78 3.68 8.63 0.86
CA ALA A 78 4.57 8.56 -0.28
C ALA A 78 3.93 9.10 -1.57
N PHE A 79 2.65 8.82 -1.79
CA PHE A 79 1.83 9.35 -2.88
C PHE A 79 1.79 10.88 -2.85
N GLU A 80 1.50 11.48 -1.68
CA GLU A 80 1.49 12.93 -1.50
C GLU A 80 2.86 13.55 -1.70
N LEU A 81 3.92 12.93 -1.17
CA LEU A 81 5.29 13.42 -1.37
C LEU A 81 5.68 13.43 -2.85
N ALA A 82 5.24 12.45 -3.63
CA ALA A 82 5.50 12.41 -5.08
C ALA A 82 4.78 13.53 -5.84
N ARG A 83 3.71 14.10 -5.27
CA ARG A 83 2.91 15.16 -5.89
C ARG A 83 3.37 16.57 -5.52
N ILE A 84 4.19 16.74 -4.48
CA ILE A 84 4.69 18.06 -4.03
C ILE A 84 5.39 18.83 -5.17
N PRO A 85 6.26 18.24 -6.03
CA PRO A 85 6.92 18.96 -7.09
C PRO A 85 6.01 19.40 -8.25
N ALA A 86 4.73 19.00 -8.22
CA ALA A 86 3.78 19.34 -9.26
C ALA A 86 3.44 20.83 -9.24
N GLN A 87 4.09 21.58 -10.11
CA GLN A 87 3.78 22.99 -10.32
C GLN A 87 2.73 23.12 -11.44
N GLY A 88 1.67 23.88 -11.17
CA GLY A 88 0.62 24.19 -12.14
C GLY A 88 -0.70 24.61 -11.46
N PRO A 89 -1.61 25.26 -12.18
CA PRO A 89 -2.92 25.64 -11.65
C PRO A 89 -3.82 24.40 -11.56
N THR A 90 -3.46 23.46 -10.70
CA THR A 90 -4.21 22.23 -10.48
C THR A 90 -4.92 22.31 -9.14
N VAL A 91 -6.05 21.59 -9.02
CA VAL A 91 -6.81 21.42 -7.78
C VAL A 91 -5.96 20.80 -6.66
N ASP A 92 -4.79 20.26 -7.01
CA ASP A 92 -3.83 19.65 -6.11
C ASP A 92 -2.94 20.65 -5.34
N ALA A 93 -2.86 21.90 -5.80
CA ALA A 93 -2.09 22.92 -5.10
C ALA A 93 -2.78 23.30 -3.77
N VAL A 94 -1.99 23.23 -2.69
CA VAL A 94 -2.48 23.62 -1.36
C VAL A 94 -2.67 25.14 -1.33
N TYR A 95 -3.92 25.61 -1.44
CA TYR A 95 -4.28 27.00 -1.34
C TYR A 95 -5.23 27.25 -0.17
N LEU A 96 -4.67 27.55 0.99
CA LEU A 96 -5.43 27.81 2.23
C LEU A 96 -5.87 29.27 2.37
N GLY A 97 -5.56 30.13 1.40
CA GLY A 97 -5.93 31.55 1.43
C GLY A 97 -7.42 31.84 1.19
N SER A 98 -8.21 30.82 0.83
CA SER A 98 -9.66 30.94 0.67
C SER A 98 -10.39 29.71 1.20
N ILE A 99 -11.65 29.89 1.57
CA ILE A 99 -12.51 28.77 2.02
C ILE A 99 -12.71 27.75 0.91
N TYR A 100 -12.77 28.15 -0.34
CA TYR A 100 -12.90 27.26 -1.50
C TYR A 100 -11.64 26.41 -1.70
N GLY A 101 -10.46 26.99 -1.51
CA GLY A 101 -9.20 26.24 -1.57
C GLY A 101 -9.09 25.21 -0.45
N ALA A 102 -9.48 25.57 0.76
CA ALA A 102 -9.53 24.65 1.89
C ALA A 102 -10.53 23.49 1.63
N MET A 103 -11.74 23.82 1.12
CA MET A 103 -12.73 22.80 0.75
C MET A 103 -12.23 21.88 -0.37
N ALA A 104 -11.62 22.43 -1.41
CA ALA A 104 -11.06 21.64 -2.51
C ALA A 104 -9.99 20.67 -2.00
N LEU A 105 -9.11 21.12 -1.09
CA LEU A 105 -8.10 20.27 -0.46
C LEU A 105 -8.73 19.12 0.31
N VAL A 106 -9.72 19.40 1.17
CA VAL A 106 -10.38 18.38 2.00
C VAL A 106 -11.13 17.38 1.14
N VAL A 107 -11.85 17.84 0.12
CA VAL A 107 -12.60 16.95 -0.79
C VAL A 107 -11.64 16.08 -1.62
N GLY A 108 -10.58 16.67 -2.19
CA GLY A 108 -9.59 15.92 -2.98
C GLY A 108 -8.89 14.87 -2.14
N ARG A 109 -8.38 15.23 -0.95
CA ARG A 109 -7.72 14.29 -0.04
C ARG A 109 -8.67 13.24 0.54
N GLY A 110 -9.93 13.65 0.82
CA GLY A 110 -10.97 12.71 1.22
C GLY A 110 -11.28 11.68 0.14
N PHE A 111 -11.32 12.10 -1.12
CA PHE A 111 -11.52 11.20 -2.25
C PHE A 111 -10.34 10.20 -2.40
N ASP A 112 -9.10 10.69 -2.34
CA ASP A 112 -7.90 9.82 -2.39
C ASP A 112 -7.90 8.79 -1.25
N LEU A 113 -8.29 9.22 -0.04
CA LEU A 113 -8.43 8.33 1.11
C LEU A 113 -9.48 7.23 0.87
N LEU A 114 -10.63 7.59 0.29
CA LEU A 114 -11.70 6.64 0.01
C LEU A 114 -11.35 5.67 -1.11
N VAL A 115 -10.74 6.14 -2.19
CA VAL A 115 -10.45 5.32 -3.38
C VAL A 115 -9.20 4.48 -3.22
N MET A 116 -8.19 4.94 -2.47
CA MET A 116 -6.91 4.26 -2.31
C MET A 116 -6.69 3.76 -0.88
N GLY A 117 -6.85 4.63 0.11
CA GLY A 117 -6.52 4.32 1.51
C GLY A 117 -7.44 3.27 2.12
N LEU A 118 -8.75 3.41 1.93
CA LEU A 118 -9.73 2.49 2.49
C LEU A 118 -9.61 1.07 1.88
N PRO A 119 -9.58 0.89 0.54
CA PRO A 119 -9.38 -0.43 -0.06
C PRO A 119 -8.05 -1.08 0.36
N LEU A 120 -6.98 -0.30 0.46
CA LEU A 120 -5.68 -0.79 0.93
C LEU A 120 -5.78 -1.31 2.38
N ALA A 121 -6.47 -0.60 3.27
CA ALA A 121 -6.70 -1.02 4.65
C ALA A 121 -7.55 -2.29 4.73
N VAL A 122 -8.65 -2.37 3.97
CA VAL A 122 -9.54 -3.54 3.91
C VAL A 122 -8.79 -4.75 3.37
N GLY A 123 -8.05 -4.58 2.28
CA GLY A 123 -7.20 -5.63 1.72
C GLY A 123 -6.16 -6.11 2.74
N ALA A 124 -5.49 -5.19 3.44
CA ALA A 124 -4.50 -5.52 4.46
C ALA A 124 -5.11 -6.31 5.62
N LEU A 125 -6.31 -5.96 6.05
CA LEU A 125 -7.04 -6.68 7.10
C LEU A 125 -7.37 -8.11 6.68
N TRP A 126 -7.94 -8.31 5.48
CA TRP A 126 -8.27 -9.63 4.93
C TRP A 126 -7.02 -10.47 4.69
N GLY A 127 -6.00 -9.88 4.09
CA GLY A 127 -4.72 -10.54 3.85
C GLY A 127 -4.05 -10.99 5.14
N ALA A 128 -4.06 -10.14 6.18
CA ALA A 128 -3.51 -10.49 7.49
C ALA A 128 -4.29 -11.63 8.15
N ALA A 129 -5.62 -11.65 8.05
CA ALA A 129 -6.44 -12.75 8.55
C ALA A 129 -6.12 -14.07 7.83
N ALA A 130 -6.04 -14.04 6.49
CA ALA A 130 -5.66 -15.20 5.68
C ALA A 130 -4.23 -15.69 5.99
N GLY A 131 -3.28 -14.75 6.16
CA GLY A 131 -1.90 -15.06 6.51
C GLY A 131 -1.77 -15.75 7.87
N ARG A 132 -2.52 -15.30 8.87
CA ARG A 132 -2.58 -15.95 10.20
C ARG A 132 -3.14 -17.36 10.12
N ARG A 133 -4.26 -17.56 9.40
CA ARG A 133 -4.87 -18.90 9.22
C ARG A 133 -3.89 -19.87 8.55
N ARG A 134 -3.20 -19.45 7.50
CA ARG A 134 -2.19 -20.29 6.82
C ARG A 134 -1.03 -20.68 7.76
N ARG A 135 -0.55 -19.76 8.60
CA ARG A 135 0.51 -20.05 9.57
C ARG A 135 0.05 -21.05 10.64
N ALA A 136 -1.21 -20.99 11.07
CA ALA A 136 -1.77 -21.92 12.04
C ALA A 136 -1.87 -23.35 11.48
N VAL A 137 -2.21 -23.49 10.19
CA VAL A 137 -2.39 -24.81 9.54
C VAL A 137 -1.07 -25.46 9.14
N THR A 138 -0.06 -24.67 8.72
CA THR A 138 1.18 -25.22 8.13
C THR A 138 2.28 -25.52 9.12
N GLY A 139 2.16 -25.17 10.40
CA GLY A 139 3.22 -25.34 11.39
C GLY A 139 4.55 -24.67 10.95
N PRO A 140 5.68 -24.87 11.62
CA PRO A 140 6.95 -24.26 11.26
C PRO A 140 7.60 -24.95 10.05
N ARG A 141 7.05 -24.80 8.83
CA ARG A 141 7.69 -25.24 7.59
C ARG A 141 8.67 -24.19 7.08
N ARG A 142 9.93 -24.66 6.91
CA ARG A 142 11.06 -23.94 6.31
C ARG A 142 10.72 -23.38 4.92
N SER A 143 11.23 -22.17 4.62
CA SER A 143 11.48 -21.68 3.25
C SER A 143 10.31 -21.21 2.38
N VAL A 144 9.47 -20.28 2.90
CA VAL A 144 8.47 -19.59 2.05
C VAL A 144 8.87 -18.12 1.78
N ALA A 145 9.92 -17.62 2.43
CA ALA A 145 10.33 -16.20 2.33
C ALA A 145 10.74 -15.80 0.90
N SER A 146 11.45 -16.65 0.16
CA SER A 146 11.94 -16.32 -1.19
C SER A 146 10.83 -16.30 -2.26
N ARG A 147 9.81 -17.15 -2.15
CA ARG A 147 8.66 -17.12 -3.06
C ARG A 147 7.76 -15.90 -2.82
N ARG A 148 7.65 -15.47 -1.57
CA ARG A 148 6.80 -14.32 -1.18
C ARG A 148 7.38 -12.98 -1.60
N LEU A 149 8.71 -12.81 -1.51
CA LEU A 149 9.39 -11.61 -2.02
C LEU A 149 9.26 -11.47 -3.54
N ARG A 150 9.31 -12.58 -4.29
CA ARG A 150 9.10 -12.57 -5.74
C ARG A 150 7.66 -12.19 -6.12
N ALA A 151 6.67 -12.65 -5.36
CA ALA A 151 5.26 -12.30 -5.61
C ALA A 151 4.98 -10.82 -5.33
N LEU A 152 5.54 -10.23 -4.27
CA LEU A 152 5.46 -8.79 -4.00
C LEU A 152 6.18 -7.97 -5.07
N GLY A 153 7.36 -8.41 -5.51
CA GLY A 153 8.11 -7.77 -6.59
C GLY A 153 7.35 -7.81 -7.92
N ALA A 154 6.71 -8.93 -8.25
CA ALA A 154 5.91 -9.05 -9.47
C ALA A 154 4.70 -8.12 -9.45
N VAL A 155 3.97 -8.02 -8.35
CA VAL A 155 2.83 -7.10 -8.21
C VAL A 155 3.27 -5.64 -8.32
N LEU A 156 4.41 -5.27 -7.73
CA LEU A 156 4.98 -3.93 -7.82
C LEU A 156 5.42 -3.54 -9.23
N VAL A 157 5.93 -4.50 -10.02
CA VAL A 157 6.42 -4.25 -11.38
C VAL A 157 5.28 -4.22 -12.41
N THR A 158 4.22 -5.01 -12.21
CA THR A 158 3.08 -5.04 -13.16
C THR A 158 2.11 -3.87 -12.98
N LEU A 159 2.13 -3.21 -11.83
CA LEU A 159 1.23 -2.11 -11.50
C LEU A 159 1.31 -0.92 -12.47
N PRO A 160 2.49 -0.39 -12.82
CA PRO A 160 2.59 0.73 -13.77
C PRO A 160 2.19 0.34 -15.20
N VAL A 161 2.29 -0.93 -15.59
CA VAL A 161 1.97 -1.40 -16.96
C VAL A 161 0.45 -1.49 -17.19
N VAL A 162 -0.35 -1.69 -16.14
CA VAL A 162 -1.82 -1.79 -16.24
C VAL A 162 -2.50 -0.42 -16.20
N VAL A 163 -1.79 0.61 -15.75
CA VAL A 163 -2.34 1.97 -15.53
C VAL A 163 -1.99 2.93 -16.68
N LEU A 164 -1.05 2.56 -17.56
CA LEU A 164 -0.72 3.25 -18.81
C LEU A 164 -1.63 2.77 -19.96
#